data_576c273e5ad5b460090f5c08b25f5a52
#
_entry.id   576c273e5ad5b460090f5c08b25f5a52
#
_cell.length_a   1.000
_cell.length_b   1.000
_cell.length_c   1.000
_cell.angle_alpha   90.00
_cell.angle_beta   90.00
_cell.angle_gamma   90.00
#
_symmetry.space_group_name_H-M   'P 1'
#
loop_
_entity.id
_entity.type
_entity.pdbx_description
1 polymer ?
#
loop_
_entity_poly.entity_id
_entity_poly.type
_entity_poly.pdbx_seq_one_letter_code
_entity_poly.pdbx_strand_id
1 'polypeptide(L)'
;MQLAFSLADWFALSKERTCRNDWLTFARNEATSRDDSPAMPKRLLMMLSRRMSPASCYAVECALELLENHTVDAVVSASRHAETARREKSLVALANGQEPSPTDFTMSVHSAASGLLTIFQKLCVPVTSVAAEANTFEAAL
;
A
#
# COMPACT_ATOMS: atom_id res chain seq x y z
N MET A 1 20.91 -8.77 -19.31
CA MET A 1 20.23 -9.93 -18.71
C MET A 1 18.73 -9.71 -18.92
N GLN A 2 18.04 -10.63 -19.54
CA GLN A 2 16.58 -10.53 -19.73
C GLN A 2 15.94 -11.41 -18.65
N LEU A 3 15.13 -10.79 -17.78
CA LEU A 3 14.33 -11.50 -16.79
C LEU A 3 12.95 -11.77 -17.39
N ALA A 4 12.48 -12.99 -17.30
CA ALA A 4 11.11 -13.35 -17.65
C ALA A 4 10.35 -13.72 -16.38
N PHE A 5 9.15 -13.14 -16.21
CA PHE A 5 8.25 -13.47 -15.12
C PHE A 5 6.82 -13.64 -15.65
N SER A 6 5.99 -14.31 -14.90
CA SER A 6 4.56 -14.43 -15.19
C SER A 6 3.74 -13.81 -14.08
N LEU A 7 2.73 -13.02 -14.44
CA LEU A 7 1.77 -12.50 -13.48
C LEU A 7 0.76 -13.60 -13.14
N ALA A 8 0.89 -14.19 -11.96
CA ALA A 8 0.01 -15.26 -11.49
C ALA A 8 -1.38 -14.72 -11.11
N ASP A 9 -1.41 -13.59 -10.38
CA ASP A 9 -2.65 -12.97 -9.94
C ASP A 9 -2.46 -11.46 -9.70
N TRP A 10 -3.55 -10.72 -9.58
CA TRP A 10 -3.55 -9.30 -9.25
C TRP A 10 -4.85 -8.89 -8.57
N PHE A 11 -4.77 -7.88 -7.73
CA PHE A 11 -5.91 -7.23 -7.13
C PHE A 11 -5.68 -5.73 -7.03
N ALA A 12 -6.74 -4.95 -7.23
CA ALA A 12 -6.71 -3.51 -7.09
C ALA A 12 -7.99 -3.04 -6.40
N LEU A 13 -7.88 -1.97 -5.62
CA LEU A 13 -8.95 -1.47 -4.77
C LEU A 13 -9.16 0.03 -4.97
N SER A 14 -10.39 0.42 -5.21
CA SER A 14 -10.88 1.78 -5.08
C SER A 14 -12.28 1.75 -4.46
N LYS A 15 -12.84 2.90 -4.13
CA LYS A 15 -14.18 2.96 -3.52
C LYS A 15 -15.25 2.26 -4.34
N GLU A 16 -15.22 2.46 -5.66
CA GLU A 16 -16.23 1.95 -6.58
C GLU A 16 -15.83 0.64 -7.26
N ARG A 17 -14.54 0.30 -7.21
CA ARG A 17 -14.00 -0.88 -7.88
C ARG A 17 -13.36 -1.79 -6.85
N THR A 18 -14.12 -2.78 -6.46
CA THR A 18 -13.74 -3.70 -5.37
C THR A 18 -13.53 -5.13 -5.85
N CYS A 19 -13.73 -5.39 -7.14
CA CYS A 19 -13.48 -6.68 -7.75
C CYS A 19 -12.76 -6.54 -9.10
N ARG A 20 -12.21 -7.66 -9.58
CA ARG A 20 -11.49 -7.72 -10.86
C ARG A 20 -12.35 -7.25 -12.04
N ASN A 21 -13.62 -7.64 -12.09
CA ASN A 21 -14.52 -7.27 -13.20
C ASN A 21 -14.76 -5.77 -13.27
N ASP A 22 -14.86 -5.08 -12.14
CA ASP A 22 -15.02 -3.61 -12.10
C ASP A 22 -13.83 -2.93 -12.79
N TRP A 23 -12.62 -3.42 -12.51
CA TRP A 23 -11.39 -2.89 -13.10
C TRP A 23 -11.25 -3.20 -14.58
N LEU A 24 -11.66 -4.40 -15.02
CA LEU A 24 -11.66 -4.77 -16.45
C LEU A 24 -12.66 -3.92 -17.24
N THR A 25 -13.84 -3.68 -16.69
CA THR A 25 -14.86 -2.78 -17.28
C THR A 25 -14.33 -1.36 -17.39
N PHE A 26 -13.69 -0.85 -16.33
CA PHE A 26 -13.06 0.46 -16.36
C PHE A 26 -11.95 0.56 -17.44
N ALA A 27 -11.10 -0.45 -17.53
CA ALA A 27 -10.00 -0.48 -18.49
C ALA A 27 -10.49 -0.50 -19.94
N ARG A 28 -11.70 -1.00 -20.19
CA ARG A 28 -12.36 -0.98 -21.51
C ARG A 28 -13.10 0.33 -21.82
N ASN A 29 -12.98 1.34 -20.94
CA ASN A 29 -13.72 2.61 -21.02
C ASN A 29 -15.25 2.48 -20.98
N GLU A 30 -15.75 1.40 -20.41
CA GLU A 30 -17.18 1.13 -20.27
C GLU A 30 -17.77 1.77 -18.99
N ALA A 31 -16.94 2.34 -18.11
CA ALA A 31 -17.34 3.01 -16.89
C ALA A 31 -16.62 4.35 -16.70
N THR A 32 -17.36 5.41 -16.48
CA THR A 32 -16.86 6.79 -16.40
C THR A 32 -16.94 7.41 -15.00
N SER A 33 -17.15 6.65 -13.98
CA SER A 33 -17.26 7.20 -12.62
C SER A 33 -15.91 7.67 -12.09
N ARG A 34 -15.92 8.87 -11.48
CA ARG A 34 -14.77 9.56 -10.85
C ARG A 34 -15.01 9.82 -9.38
N ASP A 35 -15.55 8.88 -8.63
CA ASP A 35 -15.57 9.03 -7.17
C ASP A 35 -14.21 8.61 -6.59
N ASP A 36 -13.37 9.59 -6.27
CA ASP A 36 -12.03 9.41 -5.68
C ASP A 36 -12.08 9.19 -4.16
N SER A 37 -13.26 9.01 -3.59
CA SER A 37 -13.36 8.79 -2.15
C SER A 37 -12.81 7.40 -1.76
N PRO A 38 -12.19 7.31 -0.57
CA PRO A 38 -11.53 6.08 -0.14
C PRO A 38 -12.48 4.92 0.08
N ALA A 39 -12.12 3.74 -0.42
CA ALA A 39 -12.79 2.50 -0.09
C ALA A 39 -12.62 2.17 1.39
N MET A 40 -13.60 1.52 1.99
CA MET A 40 -13.47 1.00 3.36
C MET A 40 -12.73 -0.35 3.31
N PRO A 41 -11.61 -0.52 4.02
CA PRO A 41 -10.96 -1.81 4.18
C PRO A 41 -11.93 -2.82 4.80
N LYS A 42 -11.94 -4.05 4.30
CA LYS A 42 -12.83 -5.12 4.78
C LYS A 42 -12.08 -6.13 5.66
N ARG A 43 -10.84 -6.43 5.31
CA ARG A 43 -9.98 -7.44 5.97
C ARG A 43 -9.05 -6.83 7.00
N LEU A 44 -8.67 -5.58 6.76
CA LEU A 44 -7.75 -4.88 7.65
C LEU A 44 -8.45 -4.52 8.96
N LEU A 45 -7.88 -5.01 10.07
CA LEU A 45 -8.41 -4.69 11.40
C LEU A 45 -8.40 -3.17 11.65
N MET A 46 -9.47 -2.65 12.22
CA MET A 46 -9.63 -1.23 12.54
C MET A 46 -8.46 -0.66 13.38
N MET A 47 -7.88 -1.48 14.26
CA MET A 47 -6.71 -1.08 15.08
C MET A 47 -5.47 -0.80 14.22
N LEU A 48 -5.28 -1.55 13.14
CA LEU A 48 -4.16 -1.36 12.21
C LEU A 48 -4.42 -0.20 11.25
N SER A 49 -5.63 -0.09 10.72
CA SER A 49 -5.99 1.00 9.79
C SER A 49 -5.79 2.39 10.39
N ARG A 50 -6.02 2.57 11.70
CA ARG A 50 -5.76 3.84 12.39
C ARG A 50 -4.30 4.26 12.41
N ARG A 51 -3.37 3.33 12.22
CA ARG A 51 -1.93 3.57 12.19
C ARG A 51 -1.38 3.83 10.79
N MET A 52 -2.17 3.61 9.76
CA MET A 52 -1.76 3.72 8.36
C MET A 52 -2.40 4.93 7.69
N SER A 53 -1.77 5.44 6.62
CA SER A 53 -2.44 6.34 5.69
C SER A 53 -3.50 5.59 4.87
N PRO A 54 -4.46 6.29 4.25
CA PRO A 54 -5.43 5.64 3.36
C PRO A 54 -4.75 4.82 2.25
N ALA A 55 -3.68 5.34 1.64
CA ALA A 55 -2.95 4.63 0.59
C ALA A 55 -2.34 3.32 1.10
N SER A 56 -1.72 3.35 2.28
CA SER A 56 -1.17 2.14 2.92
C SER A 56 -2.25 1.15 3.33
N CYS A 57 -3.42 1.63 3.79
CA CYS A 57 -4.56 0.76 4.05
C CYS A 57 -4.98 0.00 2.79
N TYR A 58 -5.05 0.66 1.63
CA TYR A 58 -5.40 0.00 0.37
C TYR A 58 -4.35 -1.00 -0.07
N ALA A 59 -3.08 -0.65 0.02
CA ALA A 59 -1.99 -1.56 -0.34
C ALA A 59 -2.02 -2.83 0.52
N VAL A 60 -2.20 -2.69 1.82
CA VAL A 60 -2.30 -3.83 2.75
C VAL A 60 -3.59 -4.63 2.51
N GLU A 61 -4.73 -3.99 2.28
CA GLU A 61 -5.99 -4.69 1.96
C GLU A 61 -5.86 -5.52 0.67
N CYS A 62 -5.23 -4.97 -0.38
CA CYS A 62 -4.95 -5.70 -1.62
C CYS A 62 -4.00 -6.89 -1.38
N ALA A 63 -2.98 -6.71 -0.56
CA ALA A 63 -2.08 -7.80 -0.20
C ALA A 63 -2.79 -8.90 0.59
N LEU A 64 -3.67 -8.56 1.52
CA LEU A 64 -4.48 -9.51 2.29
C LEU A 64 -5.40 -10.34 1.39
N GLU A 65 -6.02 -9.72 0.37
CA GLU A 65 -6.84 -10.41 -0.63
C GLU A 65 -6.04 -11.49 -1.37
N LEU A 66 -4.84 -11.15 -1.84
CA LEU A 66 -3.99 -12.08 -2.58
C LEU A 66 -3.45 -13.20 -1.68
N LEU A 67 -3.11 -12.89 -0.43
CA LEU A 67 -2.57 -13.86 0.54
C LEU A 67 -3.61 -14.88 1.02
N GLU A 68 -4.90 -14.67 0.79
CA GLU A 68 -5.93 -15.69 1.07
C GLU A 68 -5.74 -16.95 0.20
N ASN A 69 -5.25 -16.77 -1.02
CA ASN A 69 -5.16 -17.84 -2.02
C ASN A 69 -3.73 -18.17 -2.44
N HIS A 70 -2.74 -17.41 -1.97
CA HIS A 70 -1.35 -17.55 -2.39
C HIS A 70 -0.40 -17.52 -1.21
N THR A 71 0.64 -18.34 -1.28
CA THR A 71 1.83 -18.23 -0.43
C THR A 71 2.88 -17.42 -1.16
N VAL A 72 3.71 -16.68 -0.40
CA VAL A 72 4.74 -15.81 -0.97
C VAL A 72 6.10 -16.10 -0.35
N ASP A 73 7.15 -16.03 -1.15
CA ASP A 73 8.54 -16.21 -0.73
C ASP A 73 9.23 -14.87 -0.43
N ALA A 74 8.67 -13.76 -0.91
CA ALA A 74 9.15 -12.40 -0.65
C ALA A 74 8.01 -11.39 -0.84
N VAL A 75 8.16 -10.21 -0.23
CA VAL A 75 7.28 -9.06 -0.41
C VAL A 75 8.08 -7.89 -0.94
N VAL A 76 7.66 -7.32 -2.07
CA VAL A 76 8.18 -6.06 -2.59
C VAL A 76 7.10 -5.01 -2.51
N SER A 77 7.32 -3.97 -1.71
CA SER A 77 6.42 -2.83 -1.61
C SER A 77 6.98 -1.65 -2.41
N ALA A 78 6.19 -1.13 -3.34
CA ALA A 78 6.58 -0.01 -4.18
C ALA A 78 5.71 1.21 -3.88
N SER A 79 6.32 2.32 -3.49
CA SER A 79 5.61 3.57 -3.26
C SER A 79 6.50 4.78 -3.55
N ARG A 80 6.05 5.65 -4.44
CA ARG A 80 6.75 6.90 -4.75
C ARG A 80 6.85 7.81 -3.54
N HIS A 81 5.81 7.93 -2.77
CA HIS A 81 5.67 8.95 -1.73
C HIS A 81 5.57 8.39 -0.30
N ALA A 82 5.36 7.07 -0.17
CA ALA A 82 5.14 6.42 1.12
C ALA A 82 4.13 7.18 2.01
N GLU A 83 4.46 7.38 3.27
CA GLU A 83 3.64 8.06 4.27
C GLU A 83 3.89 9.58 4.30
N THR A 84 3.79 10.28 3.15
CA THR A 84 4.10 11.71 3.03
C THR A 84 3.31 12.57 4.02
N ALA A 85 2.01 12.28 4.24
CA ALA A 85 1.18 13.04 5.16
C ALA A 85 1.70 12.98 6.62
N ARG A 86 2.28 11.86 7.04
CA ARG A 86 2.90 11.74 8.37
C ARG A 86 4.22 12.48 8.48
N ARG A 87 5.01 12.45 7.40
CA ARG A 87 6.26 13.24 7.32
C ARG A 87 5.97 14.73 7.37
N GLU A 88 4.99 15.19 6.60
CA GLU A 88 4.55 16.58 6.62
C GLU A 88 4.11 17.02 8.02
N LYS A 89 3.27 16.23 8.68
CA LYS A 89 2.84 16.49 10.05
C LYS A 89 4.01 16.62 11.03
N SER A 90 5.00 15.72 10.92
CA SER A 90 6.21 15.77 11.75
C SER A 90 7.06 17.01 11.46
N LEU A 91 7.21 17.40 10.19
CA LEU A 91 7.96 18.59 9.79
C LEU A 91 7.27 19.87 10.25
N VAL A 92 5.93 19.94 10.16
CA VAL A 92 5.15 21.08 10.67
C VAL A 92 5.30 21.22 12.19
N ALA A 93 5.27 20.10 12.93
CA ALA A 93 5.50 20.13 14.38
C ALA A 93 6.89 20.70 14.72
N LEU A 94 7.94 20.21 14.04
CA LEU A 94 9.31 20.73 14.23
C LEU A 94 9.44 22.21 13.86
N ALA A 95 8.82 22.64 12.76
CA ALA A 95 8.85 24.05 12.34
C ALA A 95 8.17 24.98 13.37
N ASN A 96 7.21 24.47 14.13
CA ASN A 96 6.53 25.17 15.22
C ASN A 96 7.22 25.00 16.58
N GLY A 97 8.42 24.43 16.64
CA GLY A 97 9.13 24.17 17.90
C GLY A 97 8.50 23.09 18.79
N GLN A 98 7.66 22.23 18.21
CA GLN A 98 6.99 21.14 18.91
C GLN A 98 7.73 19.81 18.64
N GLU A 99 7.69 18.90 19.60
CA GLU A 99 8.21 17.55 19.40
C GLU A 99 7.26 16.74 18.50
N PRO A 100 7.78 16.07 17.44
CA PRO A 100 6.98 15.18 16.61
C PRO A 100 6.47 13.97 17.41
N SER A 101 5.30 13.50 17.07
CA SER A 101 4.78 12.27 17.65
C SER A 101 5.70 11.08 17.33
N PRO A 102 6.18 10.30 18.32
CA PRO A 102 6.98 9.09 18.06
C PRO A 102 6.28 8.10 17.13
N THR A 103 4.96 7.98 17.22
CA THR A 103 4.15 7.13 16.33
C THR A 103 4.17 7.65 14.90
N ASP A 104 3.99 8.97 14.68
CA ASP A 104 4.03 9.55 13.34
C ASP A 104 5.42 9.38 12.72
N PHE A 105 6.48 9.54 13.52
CA PHE A 105 7.85 9.30 13.04
C PHE A 105 8.08 7.83 12.66
N THR A 106 7.76 6.89 13.53
CA THR A 106 7.92 5.45 13.28
C THR A 106 7.13 4.99 12.06
N MET A 107 5.95 5.55 11.82
CA MET A 107 5.08 5.19 10.71
C MET A 107 5.34 6.00 9.43
N SER A 108 6.35 6.87 9.41
CA SER A 108 6.66 7.73 8.24
C SER A 108 7.58 7.07 7.22
N VAL A 109 8.13 5.89 7.52
CA VAL A 109 9.08 5.18 6.66
C VAL A 109 8.40 4.39 5.54
N HIS A 110 9.10 4.16 4.42
CA HIS A 110 8.57 3.43 3.27
C HIS A 110 8.16 1.98 3.59
N SER A 111 8.82 1.35 4.54
CA SER A 111 8.55 -0.03 4.97
C SER A 111 7.44 -0.16 6.03
N ALA A 112 6.82 0.92 6.47
CA ALA A 112 5.84 0.87 7.56
C ALA A 112 4.65 -0.04 7.24
N ALA A 113 4.05 0.11 6.05
CA ALA A 113 2.90 -0.68 5.64
C ALA A 113 3.23 -2.17 5.47
N SER A 114 4.34 -2.48 4.78
CA SER A 114 4.78 -3.86 4.56
C SER A 114 5.24 -4.54 5.85
N GLY A 115 5.88 -3.79 6.76
CA GLY A 115 6.23 -4.28 8.10
C GLY A 115 4.98 -4.64 8.92
N LEU A 116 3.96 -3.81 8.92
CA LEU A 116 2.68 -4.13 9.59
C LEU A 116 1.98 -5.33 8.94
N LEU A 117 2.00 -5.45 7.62
CA LEU A 117 1.46 -6.61 6.91
C LEU A 117 2.13 -7.91 7.37
N THR A 118 3.47 -7.94 7.38
CA THR A 118 4.21 -9.14 7.77
C THR A 118 3.99 -9.53 9.22
N ILE A 119 3.94 -8.56 10.13
CA ILE A 119 3.61 -8.81 11.55
C ILE A 119 2.20 -9.38 11.68
N PHE A 120 1.22 -8.77 11.02
CA PHE A 120 -0.18 -9.17 11.10
C PHE A 120 -0.41 -10.58 10.54
N GLN A 121 0.19 -10.89 9.39
CA GLN A 121 0.09 -12.19 8.72
C GLN A 121 1.09 -13.22 9.25
N LYS A 122 1.96 -12.84 10.21
CA LYS A 122 3.04 -13.70 10.72
C LYS A 122 3.93 -14.24 9.60
N LEU A 123 4.19 -13.42 8.58
CA LEU A 123 5.05 -13.79 7.46
C LEU A 123 6.52 -13.66 7.85
N CYS A 124 7.28 -14.74 7.69
CA CYS A 124 8.72 -14.78 7.90
C CYS A 124 9.45 -14.81 6.54
N VAL A 125 9.25 -13.79 5.73
CA VAL A 125 9.80 -13.68 4.37
C VAL A 125 10.59 -12.38 4.21
N PRO A 126 11.55 -12.31 3.28
CA PRO A 126 12.23 -11.06 2.94
C PRO A 126 11.23 -9.98 2.49
N VAL A 127 11.47 -8.74 2.95
CA VAL A 127 10.66 -7.58 2.58
C VAL A 127 11.57 -6.50 2.02
N THR A 128 11.26 -6.01 0.83
CA THR A 128 11.97 -4.91 0.18
C THR A 128 11.02 -3.77 -0.08
N SER A 129 11.42 -2.55 0.24
CA SER A 129 10.67 -1.33 -0.09
C SER A 129 11.41 -0.55 -1.16
N VAL A 130 10.72 -0.23 -2.25
CA VAL A 130 11.27 0.44 -3.42
C VAL A 130 10.62 1.81 -3.59
N ALA A 131 11.48 2.82 -3.82
CA ALA A 131 11.07 4.16 -4.22
C ALA A 131 12.06 4.69 -5.26
N ALA A 132 11.61 4.88 -6.49
CA ALA A 132 12.40 5.33 -7.63
C ALA A 132 11.65 6.40 -8.44
N GLU A 133 11.05 7.36 -7.74
CA GLU A 133 10.26 8.44 -8.31
C GLU A 133 9.23 7.97 -9.36
N ALA A 134 9.33 8.45 -10.60
CA ALA A 134 8.41 8.08 -11.68
C ALA A 134 8.52 6.60 -12.08
N ASN A 135 9.68 5.98 -11.87
CA ASN A 135 9.98 4.59 -12.28
C ASN A 135 9.82 3.60 -11.12
N THR A 136 9.07 3.97 -10.07
CA THR A 136 8.93 3.14 -8.86
C THR A 136 8.29 1.78 -9.16
N PHE A 137 7.33 1.72 -10.06
CA PHE A 137 6.67 0.48 -10.44
C PHE A 137 7.64 -0.45 -11.19
N GLU A 138 8.32 0.05 -12.22
CA GLU A 138 9.27 -0.71 -13.02
C GLU A 138 10.47 -1.20 -12.19
N ALA A 139 10.90 -0.39 -11.22
CA ALA A 139 11.99 -0.76 -10.34
C ALA A 139 11.62 -1.84 -9.30
N ALA A 140 10.33 -2.11 -9.12
CA ALA A 140 9.83 -3.13 -8.21
C ALA A 140 9.57 -4.49 -8.91
N LEU A 141 9.58 -4.51 -10.24
CA LEU A 141 9.47 -5.73 -11.06
C LEU A 141 10.83 -6.38 -11.29
#